data_87398543f10ddef90ee8b34768fa2724
#
_entry.id   87398543f10ddef90ee8b34768fa2724
#
_cell.length_a   1.000
_cell.length_b   1.000
_cell.length_c   1.000
_cell.angle_alpha   90.00
_cell.angle_beta   90.00
_cell.angle_gamma   90.00
#
_symmetry.space_group_name_H-M   'P 1'
#
loop_
_entity.id
_entity.type
_entity.pdbx_description
1 polymer ?
#
loop_
_entity_poly.entity_id
_entity_poly.type
_entity_poly.pdbx_seq_one_letter_code
_entity_poly.pdbx_strand_id
1 'polypeptide(L)'
;VKIENVRVLDPIQQIDRVQTVYLENGKLVAESADISESIDAQGQWLMPTMVDLCARLREPGQQQHGTLKSEGKAARENGILHLFTPPDSKPIVQDNGALIHGLVEKAMLDGGIYLEVIGAQTQGLNGKQPANMAGLKKGGCSAVSNANAPFEDDDVVIRTLEYAAGLDMTVVFYAEEPQIAKDGCVHEGFIASRQGLPMIPTLAETVAIAKYLLMIEATGVRAHFGLLSCGASVELIQQAKAKGLPVTCDVAMHQLHLTDQIIDGFNSLAHVRPPLRSEQDKALLRQGVKDGVIDAICTHHEPLNSSAKMAPFADTLSGFTAFDTYIPFGIQLI
;
A
#
# COMPACT_ATOMS: atom_id res chain seq x y z
N VAL A 1 -31.19 -10.10 10.57
CA VAL A 1 -31.07 -8.72 11.08
C VAL A 1 -31.66 -7.76 10.06
N LYS A 2 -32.44 -6.79 10.51
CA LYS A 2 -32.97 -5.68 9.71
C LYS A 2 -32.23 -4.41 10.10
N ILE A 3 -31.73 -3.65 9.12
CA ILE A 3 -31.07 -2.34 9.34
C ILE A 3 -31.92 -1.29 8.64
N GLU A 4 -32.54 -0.40 9.42
CA GLU A 4 -33.44 0.66 8.94
C GLU A 4 -32.68 1.98 8.84
N ASN A 5 -33.17 2.88 7.98
CA ASN A 5 -32.63 4.24 7.84
C ASN A 5 -31.13 4.29 7.54
N VAL A 6 -30.59 3.30 6.82
CA VAL A 6 -29.18 3.25 6.43
C VAL A 6 -28.97 3.85 5.04
N ARG A 7 -27.99 4.77 4.90
CA ARG A 7 -27.58 5.28 3.59
C ARG A 7 -26.62 4.27 2.95
N VAL A 8 -27.12 3.55 1.94
CA VAL A 8 -26.32 2.59 1.19
C VAL A 8 -25.54 3.33 0.12
N LEU A 9 -24.21 3.13 0.14
CA LEU A 9 -23.26 3.65 -0.84
C LEU A 9 -22.62 2.47 -1.56
N ASP A 10 -23.04 2.19 -2.80
CA ASP A 10 -22.43 1.16 -3.66
C ASP A 10 -22.00 1.80 -4.98
N PRO A 11 -20.70 2.08 -5.16
CA PRO A 11 -20.19 2.73 -6.36
C PRO A 11 -20.29 1.85 -7.62
N ILE A 12 -20.31 0.52 -7.46
CA ILE A 12 -20.41 -0.41 -8.60
C ILE A 12 -21.83 -0.41 -9.14
N GLN A 13 -22.83 -0.47 -8.24
CA GLN A 13 -24.25 -0.43 -8.62
C GLN A 13 -24.79 0.99 -8.74
N GLN A 14 -23.95 2.00 -8.48
CA GLN A 14 -24.33 3.43 -8.48
C GLN A 14 -25.51 3.72 -7.52
N ILE A 15 -25.50 3.08 -6.34
CA ILE A 15 -26.50 3.29 -5.31
C ILE A 15 -25.97 4.32 -4.30
N ASP A 16 -26.74 5.38 -4.10
CA ASP A 16 -26.57 6.36 -3.01
C ASP A 16 -27.98 6.77 -2.53
N ARG A 17 -28.52 6.03 -1.56
CA ARG A 17 -29.84 6.29 -1.03
C ARG A 17 -30.05 5.72 0.36
N VAL A 18 -30.91 6.36 1.13
CA VAL A 18 -31.40 5.82 2.41
C VAL A 18 -32.44 4.75 2.15
N GLN A 19 -32.23 3.56 2.70
CA GLN A 19 -33.13 2.43 2.57
C GLN A 19 -33.03 1.49 3.76
N THR A 20 -33.91 0.49 3.80
CA THR A 20 -33.80 -0.66 4.70
C THR A 20 -33.04 -1.77 3.99
N VAL A 21 -32.13 -2.45 4.71
CA VAL A 21 -31.43 -3.65 4.24
C VAL A 21 -31.64 -4.81 5.21
N TYR A 22 -31.64 -6.01 4.66
CA TYR A 22 -31.80 -7.25 5.43
C TYR A 22 -30.54 -8.09 5.33
N LEU A 23 -30.10 -8.62 6.46
CA LEU A 23 -28.94 -9.49 6.58
C LEU A 23 -29.41 -10.87 7.08
N GLU A 24 -29.15 -11.91 6.30
CA GLU A 24 -29.47 -13.28 6.65
C GLU A 24 -28.29 -14.19 6.32
N ASN A 25 -27.84 -14.98 7.30
CA ASN A 25 -26.67 -15.87 7.17
C ASN A 25 -25.42 -15.19 6.60
N GLY A 26 -25.15 -13.94 7.03
CA GLY A 26 -23.99 -13.14 6.59
C GLY A 26 -24.09 -12.57 5.17
N LYS A 27 -25.28 -12.61 4.55
CA LYS A 27 -25.53 -12.09 3.20
C LYS A 27 -26.62 -11.05 3.20
N LEU A 28 -26.48 -10.04 2.33
CA LEU A 28 -27.56 -9.11 2.05
C LEU A 28 -28.64 -9.83 1.22
N VAL A 29 -29.90 -9.72 1.64
CA VAL A 29 -31.06 -10.29 0.96
C VAL A 29 -32.10 -9.18 0.71
N ALA A 30 -32.97 -9.39 -0.26
CA ALA A 30 -33.98 -8.40 -0.64
C ALA A 30 -34.98 -8.16 0.49
N GLU A 31 -35.42 -9.21 1.16
CA GLU A 31 -36.32 -9.21 2.31
C GLU A 31 -36.12 -10.48 3.14
N SER A 32 -36.31 -10.40 4.44
CA SER A 32 -36.26 -11.55 5.34
C SER A 32 -37.53 -11.60 6.20
N ALA A 33 -38.15 -12.77 6.28
CA ALA A 33 -39.32 -13.01 7.13
C ALA A 33 -38.93 -13.25 8.60
N ASP A 34 -37.71 -13.76 8.84
CA ASP A 34 -37.17 -14.07 10.16
C ASP A 34 -36.27 -12.96 10.67
N ILE A 35 -36.88 -11.89 11.19
CA ILE A 35 -36.16 -10.77 11.77
C ILE A 35 -35.95 -11.03 13.24
N SER A 36 -34.73 -11.41 13.64
CA SER A 36 -34.34 -11.60 15.04
C SER A 36 -33.92 -10.30 15.73
N GLU A 37 -33.47 -9.31 14.94
CA GLU A 37 -32.92 -8.04 15.42
C GLU A 37 -33.23 -6.93 14.42
N SER A 38 -33.57 -5.74 14.90
CA SER A 38 -33.74 -4.54 14.11
C SER A 38 -32.86 -3.40 14.66
N ILE A 39 -32.08 -2.78 13.77
CA ILE A 39 -31.15 -1.69 14.09
C ILE A 39 -31.58 -0.45 13.29
N ASP A 40 -31.81 0.68 13.96
CA ASP A 40 -31.96 1.97 13.30
C ASP A 40 -30.57 2.58 13.08
N ALA A 41 -30.14 2.67 11.83
CA ALA A 41 -28.82 3.21 11.47
C ALA A 41 -28.77 4.75 11.49
N GLN A 42 -29.90 5.44 11.67
CA GLN A 42 -29.96 6.90 11.81
C GLN A 42 -29.22 7.68 10.70
N GLY A 43 -29.24 7.18 9.49
CA GLY A 43 -28.55 7.77 8.35
C GLY A 43 -27.05 7.43 8.25
N GLN A 44 -26.54 6.54 9.09
CA GLN A 44 -25.17 6.04 8.94
C GLN A 44 -24.96 5.36 7.57
N TRP A 45 -23.72 5.34 7.14
CA TRP A 45 -23.36 4.78 5.83
C TRP A 45 -23.12 3.26 5.91
N LEU A 46 -23.68 2.55 4.96
CA LEU A 46 -23.36 1.16 4.65
C LEU A 46 -22.67 1.13 3.30
N MET A 47 -21.44 0.72 3.28
CA MET A 47 -20.61 0.66 2.08
C MET A 47 -19.78 -0.64 2.06
N PRO A 48 -19.30 -1.07 0.88
CA PRO A 48 -18.32 -2.16 0.80
C PRO A 48 -17.10 -1.86 1.67
N THR A 49 -16.53 -2.90 2.28
CA THR A 49 -15.28 -2.74 3.04
C THR A 49 -14.15 -2.31 2.11
N MET A 50 -13.23 -1.53 2.65
CA MET A 50 -12.08 -1.07 1.89
C MET A 50 -11.00 -2.14 1.79
N VAL A 51 -10.23 -2.05 0.70
CA VAL A 51 -9.04 -2.85 0.41
C VAL A 51 -7.83 -1.93 0.50
N ASP A 52 -6.85 -2.29 1.31
CA ASP A 52 -5.59 -1.55 1.42
C ASP A 52 -4.45 -2.31 0.75
N LEU A 53 -3.81 -1.70 -0.23
CA LEU A 53 -2.77 -2.34 -1.04
C LEU A 53 -1.38 -2.33 -0.38
N CYS A 54 -1.19 -1.59 0.73
CA CYS A 54 0.10 -1.51 1.40
C CYS A 54 -0.06 -1.23 2.91
N ALA A 55 -0.04 -2.30 3.71
CA ALA A 55 -0.01 -2.19 5.16
C ALA A 55 1.03 -3.14 5.76
N ARG A 56 1.87 -2.63 6.66
CA ARG A 56 2.83 -3.40 7.44
C ARG A 56 2.28 -3.64 8.84
N LEU A 57 1.95 -4.89 9.16
CA LEU A 57 1.35 -5.28 10.44
C LEU A 57 2.39 -5.62 11.51
N ARG A 58 3.69 -5.51 11.17
CA ARG A 58 4.86 -5.70 12.05
C ARG A 58 5.04 -7.10 12.62
N GLU A 59 4.14 -8.01 12.39
CA GLU A 59 4.26 -9.42 12.76
C GLU A 59 4.39 -10.27 11.48
N PRO A 60 5.36 -11.20 11.43
CA PRO A 60 6.27 -11.62 12.49
C PRO A 60 7.48 -10.68 12.69
N GLY A 61 8.05 -10.74 13.91
CA GLY A 61 9.41 -10.28 14.25
C GLY A 61 9.56 -8.85 14.72
N GLN A 62 8.58 -7.99 14.52
CA GLN A 62 8.60 -6.59 14.98
C GLN A 62 7.39 -6.24 15.86
N GLN A 63 6.96 -7.20 16.69
CA GLN A 63 5.74 -7.09 17.49
C GLN A 63 5.76 -5.93 18.51
N GLN A 64 6.94 -5.40 18.84
CA GLN A 64 7.07 -4.19 19.64
C GLN A 64 6.50 -2.92 18.97
N HIS A 65 6.28 -2.96 17.66
CA HIS A 65 5.70 -1.86 16.89
C HIS A 65 4.22 -2.08 16.55
N GLY A 66 3.77 -3.34 16.50
CA GLY A 66 2.40 -3.72 16.19
C GLY A 66 2.27 -5.23 16.07
N THR A 67 1.07 -5.76 16.22
CA THR A 67 0.76 -7.19 16.10
C THR A 67 -0.41 -7.38 15.14
N LEU A 68 -0.56 -8.60 14.59
CA LEU A 68 -1.74 -8.93 13.77
C LEU A 68 -3.05 -8.64 14.52
N LYS A 69 -3.06 -8.84 15.84
CA LYS A 69 -4.22 -8.56 16.69
C LYS A 69 -4.49 -7.06 16.85
N SER A 70 -3.47 -6.25 17.18
CA SER A 70 -3.66 -4.80 17.37
C SER A 70 -3.98 -4.09 16.06
N GLU A 71 -3.20 -4.38 15.00
CA GLU A 71 -3.35 -3.71 13.71
C GLU A 71 -4.59 -4.20 12.95
N GLY A 72 -4.91 -5.52 13.06
CA GLY A 72 -6.15 -6.05 12.51
C GLY A 72 -7.40 -5.46 13.16
N LYS A 73 -7.36 -5.24 14.50
CA LYS A 73 -8.43 -4.53 15.20
C LYS A 73 -8.56 -3.09 14.69
N ALA A 74 -7.44 -2.36 14.61
CA ALA A 74 -7.43 -0.99 14.13
C ALA A 74 -7.95 -0.87 12.69
N ALA A 75 -7.55 -1.77 11.80
CA ALA A 75 -8.04 -1.83 10.42
C ALA A 75 -9.57 -2.02 10.35
N ARG A 76 -10.09 -3.03 11.06
CA ARG A 76 -11.53 -3.33 11.09
C ARG A 76 -12.37 -2.19 11.65
N GLU A 77 -11.93 -1.57 12.73
CA GLU A 77 -12.62 -0.43 13.35
C GLU A 77 -12.68 0.78 12.41
N ASN A 78 -11.80 0.82 11.39
CA ASN A 78 -11.78 1.84 10.33
C ASN A 78 -12.31 1.32 8.98
N GLY A 79 -13.04 0.19 8.95
CA GLY A 79 -13.72 -0.31 7.76
C GLY A 79 -12.81 -0.97 6.72
N ILE A 80 -11.56 -1.31 7.07
CA ILE A 80 -10.58 -1.96 6.20
C ILE A 80 -10.51 -3.43 6.60
N LEU A 81 -10.95 -4.35 5.74
CA LEU A 81 -10.95 -5.78 6.02
C LEU A 81 -9.95 -6.56 5.18
N HIS A 82 -9.60 -6.09 3.99
CA HIS A 82 -8.65 -6.71 3.09
C HIS A 82 -7.36 -5.90 3.06
N LEU A 83 -6.24 -6.54 3.39
CA LEU A 83 -4.94 -5.89 3.54
C LEU A 83 -3.88 -6.64 2.75
N PHE A 84 -3.15 -5.92 1.90
CA PHE A 84 -1.95 -6.42 1.26
C PHE A 84 -0.72 -6.05 2.10
N THR A 85 0.13 -7.05 2.41
CA THR A 85 1.37 -6.80 3.15
C THR A 85 2.60 -7.03 2.25
N PRO A 86 3.52 -6.04 2.20
CA PRO A 86 4.80 -6.21 1.51
C PRO A 86 5.66 -7.32 2.15
N PRO A 87 6.62 -7.91 1.39
CA PRO A 87 7.41 -9.06 1.86
C PRO A 87 8.56 -8.72 2.79
N ASP A 88 8.59 -7.54 3.38
CA ASP A 88 9.72 -7.02 4.16
C ASP A 88 9.60 -7.22 5.68
N SER A 89 8.93 -8.29 6.12
CA SER A 89 8.94 -8.71 7.52
C SER A 89 10.36 -9.05 8.01
N LYS A 90 10.60 -9.05 9.31
CA LYS A 90 11.89 -9.41 9.91
C LYS A 90 11.69 -10.45 11.00
N PRO A 91 12.04 -11.74 10.76
CA PRO A 91 12.69 -12.27 9.56
C PRO A 91 11.79 -12.26 8.32
N ILE A 92 12.39 -12.32 7.12
CA ILE A 92 11.65 -12.49 5.87
C ILE A 92 11.04 -13.90 5.87
N VAL A 93 9.71 -13.97 5.87
CA VAL A 93 8.96 -15.24 5.84
C VAL A 93 8.19 -15.41 4.54
N GLN A 94 8.02 -14.33 3.79
CA GLN A 94 7.25 -14.29 2.54
C GLN A 94 8.01 -14.88 1.33
N ASP A 95 9.19 -15.45 1.53
CA ASP A 95 9.92 -16.24 0.54
C ASP A 95 9.61 -17.75 0.62
N ASN A 96 8.75 -18.16 1.57
CA ASN A 96 8.36 -19.54 1.82
C ASN A 96 6.83 -19.72 1.84
N GLY A 97 6.30 -20.41 0.81
CA GLY A 97 4.85 -20.60 0.67
C GLY A 97 4.15 -21.31 1.84
N ALA A 98 4.85 -22.18 2.58
CA ALA A 98 4.25 -22.84 3.75
C ALA A 98 4.06 -21.86 4.93
N LEU A 99 4.97 -20.91 5.10
CA LEU A 99 4.88 -19.90 6.16
C LEU A 99 3.78 -18.86 5.84
N ILE A 100 3.55 -18.57 4.56
CA ILE A 100 2.51 -17.66 4.12
C ILE A 100 1.12 -18.14 4.54
N HIS A 101 0.82 -19.42 4.34
CA HIS A 101 -0.47 -19.99 4.74
C HIS A 101 -0.73 -19.81 6.24
N GLY A 102 0.27 -20.10 7.09
CA GLY A 102 0.15 -19.89 8.53
C GLY A 102 -0.02 -18.41 8.93
N LEU A 103 0.62 -17.49 8.19
CA LEU A 103 0.47 -16.06 8.42
C LEU A 103 -0.95 -15.57 8.09
N VAL A 104 -1.51 -16.00 6.97
CA VAL A 104 -2.88 -15.68 6.54
C VAL A 104 -3.91 -16.23 7.54
N GLU A 105 -3.77 -17.49 7.95
CA GLU A 105 -4.64 -18.11 8.96
C GLU A 105 -4.57 -17.33 10.29
N LYS A 106 -3.37 -17.00 10.75
CA LYS A 106 -3.16 -16.23 11.98
C LYS A 106 -3.77 -14.83 11.89
N ALA A 107 -3.66 -14.15 10.76
CA ALA A 107 -4.26 -12.84 10.55
C ALA A 107 -5.79 -12.87 10.69
N MET A 108 -6.42 -13.92 10.17
CA MET A 108 -7.86 -14.13 10.33
C MET A 108 -8.23 -14.43 11.78
N LEU A 109 -7.51 -15.35 12.45
CA LEU A 109 -7.85 -15.79 13.82
C LEU A 109 -7.60 -14.69 14.86
N ASP A 110 -6.46 -14.02 14.80
CA ASP A 110 -6.06 -13.01 15.79
C ASP A 110 -6.56 -11.61 15.45
N GLY A 111 -6.46 -11.23 14.16
CA GLY A 111 -6.77 -9.90 13.66
C GLY A 111 -8.20 -9.74 13.14
N GLY A 112 -8.83 -10.82 12.68
CA GLY A 112 -10.15 -10.81 12.02
C GLY A 112 -10.14 -10.07 10.70
N ILE A 113 -9.03 -10.16 9.94
CA ILE A 113 -8.79 -9.53 8.65
C ILE A 113 -8.41 -10.55 7.59
N TYR A 114 -8.70 -10.25 6.34
CA TYR A 114 -8.24 -11.00 5.18
C TYR A 114 -6.89 -10.45 4.76
N LEU A 115 -5.83 -11.21 5.02
CA LEU A 115 -4.47 -10.81 4.69
C LEU A 115 -4.05 -11.43 3.35
N GLU A 116 -3.74 -10.56 2.39
CA GLU A 116 -3.12 -10.91 1.12
C GLU A 116 -1.61 -10.67 1.24
N VAL A 117 -0.84 -11.75 1.13
CA VAL A 117 0.62 -11.68 1.28
C VAL A 117 1.26 -11.49 -0.09
N ILE A 118 2.01 -10.41 -0.25
CA ILE A 118 2.90 -10.24 -1.39
C ILE A 118 4.14 -11.08 -1.11
N GLY A 119 4.46 -12.02 -2.02
CA GLY A 119 5.63 -12.90 -1.88
C GLY A 119 6.93 -12.18 -2.19
N ALA A 120 8.06 -12.67 -1.66
CA ALA A 120 9.38 -12.14 -1.99
C ALA A 120 9.75 -12.48 -3.45
N GLN A 121 10.20 -11.49 -4.21
CA GLN A 121 10.63 -11.66 -5.60
C GLN A 121 11.99 -12.37 -5.68
N THR A 122 12.88 -12.10 -4.72
CA THR A 122 14.17 -12.80 -4.57
C THR A 122 14.26 -13.46 -3.20
N GLN A 123 15.09 -14.49 -3.09
CA GLN A 123 15.30 -15.23 -1.83
C GLN A 123 15.79 -14.30 -0.73
N GLY A 124 15.05 -14.24 0.40
CA GLY A 124 15.38 -13.34 1.51
C GLY A 124 15.48 -11.87 1.12
N LEU A 125 14.87 -11.45 0.01
CA LEU A 125 14.99 -10.09 -0.57
C LEU A 125 16.44 -9.68 -0.87
N ASN A 126 17.33 -10.63 -1.15
CA ASN A 126 18.75 -10.35 -1.34
C ASN A 126 19.11 -9.74 -2.71
N GLY A 127 18.16 -9.67 -3.64
CA GLY A 127 18.34 -9.12 -4.99
C GLY A 127 19.22 -9.95 -5.93
N LYS A 128 19.58 -11.18 -5.55
CA LYS A 128 20.56 -12.01 -6.30
C LYS A 128 19.94 -13.18 -7.02
N GLN A 129 19.04 -13.87 -6.39
CA GLN A 129 18.42 -15.08 -6.91
C GLN A 129 16.91 -15.02 -6.80
N PRO A 130 16.16 -15.40 -7.86
CA PRO A 130 14.72 -15.49 -7.79
C PRO A 130 14.26 -16.39 -6.63
N ALA A 131 13.20 -15.98 -5.94
CA ALA A 131 12.51 -16.86 -5.00
C ALA A 131 11.73 -17.96 -5.75
N ASN A 132 11.27 -18.98 -5.02
CA ASN A 132 10.42 -20.02 -5.59
C ASN A 132 8.98 -19.49 -5.79
N MET A 133 8.79 -18.65 -6.82
CA MET A 133 7.49 -18.02 -7.08
C MET A 133 6.37 -19.04 -7.33
N ALA A 134 6.66 -20.18 -7.94
CA ALA A 134 5.67 -21.25 -8.10
C ALA A 134 5.19 -21.80 -6.74
N GLY A 135 6.11 -21.95 -5.79
CA GLY A 135 5.79 -22.31 -4.41
C GLY A 135 5.00 -21.22 -3.67
N LEU A 136 5.35 -19.96 -3.89
CA LEU A 136 4.63 -18.80 -3.34
C LEU A 136 3.20 -18.71 -3.88
N LYS A 137 3.00 -18.90 -5.18
CA LYS A 137 1.67 -18.96 -5.80
C LYS A 137 0.81 -20.07 -5.21
N LYS A 138 1.38 -21.28 -5.01
CA LYS A 138 0.70 -22.39 -4.32
C LYS A 138 0.38 -22.06 -2.86
N GLY A 139 1.21 -21.27 -2.21
CA GLY A 139 0.99 -20.77 -0.84
C GLY A 139 -0.07 -19.67 -0.72
N GLY A 140 -0.62 -19.19 -1.85
CA GLY A 140 -1.69 -18.20 -1.88
C GLY A 140 -1.26 -16.79 -2.31
N CYS A 141 0.03 -16.57 -2.67
CA CYS A 141 0.45 -15.26 -3.19
C CYS A 141 -0.08 -15.02 -4.60
N SER A 142 -0.72 -13.89 -4.81
CA SER A 142 -1.13 -13.38 -6.13
C SER A 142 -0.10 -12.45 -6.76
N ALA A 143 0.81 -11.90 -5.96
CA ALA A 143 1.83 -10.94 -6.37
C ALA A 143 3.17 -11.24 -5.69
N VAL A 144 4.24 -10.68 -6.27
CA VAL A 144 5.60 -10.70 -5.71
C VAL A 144 6.22 -9.31 -5.74
N SER A 145 7.16 -9.06 -4.84
CA SER A 145 7.89 -7.80 -4.76
C SER A 145 9.27 -8.01 -4.15
N ASN A 146 10.22 -7.16 -4.49
CA ASN A 146 11.48 -7.07 -3.73
C ASN A 146 11.43 -5.98 -2.64
N ALA A 147 10.23 -5.45 -2.36
CA ALA A 147 10.02 -4.29 -1.50
C ALA A 147 11.01 -3.14 -1.88
N ASN A 148 11.66 -2.53 -0.89
CA ASN A 148 12.69 -1.51 -1.14
C ASN A 148 14.13 -2.10 -1.18
N ALA A 149 14.26 -3.44 -1.17
CA ALA A 149 15.57 -4.07 -1.26
C ALA A 149 16.14 -3.95 -2.68
N PRO A 150 17.42 -3.54 -2.81
CA PRO A 150 18.03 -3.39 -4.14
C PRO A 150 18.22 -4.74 -4.83
N PHE A 151 18.22 -4.72 -6.14
CA PHE A 151 18.70 -5.85 -6.95
C PHE A 151 20.21 -5.72 -7.17
N GLU A 152 20.90 -6.86 -7.31
CA GLU A 152 22.34 -6.88 -7.57
C GLU A 152 22.66 -6.33 -8.97
N ASP A 153 21.84 -6.73 -9.95
CA ASP A 153 21.93 -6.25 -11.32
C ASP A 153 20.57 -6.32 -12.05
N ASP A 154 20.50 -5.72 -13.23
CA ASP A 154 19.29 -5.66 -14.04
C ASP A 154 18.94 -7.01 -14.71
N ASP A 155 19.89 -7.95 -14.88
CA ASP A 155 19.62 -9.29 -15.38
C ASP A 155 18.76 -10.09 -14.39
N VAL A 156 19.03 -9.97 -13.08
CA VAL A 156 18.19 -10.57 -12.04
C VAL A 156 16.77 -10.00 -12.10
N VAL A 157 16.62 -8.70 -12.32
CA VAL A 157 15.29 -8.08 -12.47
C VAL A 157 14.55 -8.73 -13.65
N ILE A 158 15.14 -8.72 -14.84
CA ILE A 158 14.51 -9.26 -16.07
C ILE A 158 14.10 -10.73 -15.87
N ARG A 159 14.98 -11.58 -15.34
CA ARG A 159 14.67 -13.00 -15.08
C ARG A 159 13.52 -13.20 -14.10
N THR A 160 13.44 -12.35 -13.06
CA THR A 160 12.33 -12.44 -12.11
C THR A 160 11.02 -11.98 -12.74
N LEU A 161 11.04 -10.98 -13.63
CA LEU A 161 9.86 -10.53 -14.38
C LEU A 161 9.36 -11.62 -15.36
N GLU A 162 10.26 -12.23 -16.12
CA GLU A 162 9.92 -13.35 -17.02
C GLU A 162 9.33 -14.53 -16.24
N TYR A 163 9.89 -14.85 -15.07
CA TYR A 163 9.37 -15.92 -14.21
C TYR A 163 7.98 -15.59 -13.67
N ALA A 164 7.76 -14.38 -13.20
CA ALA A 164 6.45 -13.92 -12.74
C ALA A 164 5.40 -13.92 -13.88
N ALA A 165 5.79 -13.46 -15.09
CA ALA A 165 4.93 -13.48 -16.28
C ALA A 165 4.53 -14.91 -16.65
N GLY A 166 5.47 -15.87 -16.64
CA GLY A 166 5.20 -17.28 -16.89
C GLY A 166 4.27 -17.95 -15.89
N LEU A 167 4.14 -17.37 -14.70
CA LEU A 167 3.24 -17.82 -13.66
C LEU A 167 1.94 -17.00 -13.56
N ASP A 168 1.74 -16.02 -14.44
CA ASP A 168 0.60 -15.09 -14.34
C ASP A 168 0.49 -14.44 -12.93
N MET A 169 1.62 -13.96 -12.41
CA MET A 169 1.71 -13.21 -11.15
C MET A 169 2.01 -11.74 -11.43
N THR A 170 1.43 -10.87 -10.62
CA THR A 170 1.73 -9.44 -10.67
C THR A 170 3.03 -9.14 -9.92
N VAL A 171 3.87 -8.27 -10.49
CA VAL A 171 5.06 -7.76 -9.79
C VAL A 171 4.74 -6.37 -9.22
N VAL A 172 4.97 -6.19 -7.92
CA VAL A 172 4.77 -4.91 -7.23
C VAL A 172 6.12 -4.23 -7.04
N PHE A 173 6.26 -3.03 -7.59
CA PHE A 173 7.44 -2.19 -7.44
C PHE A 173 7.17 -1.04 -6.47
N TYR A 174 8.05 -0.88 -5.49
CA TYR A 174 8.22 0.35 -4.73
C TYR A 174 9.44 1.07 -5.33
N ALA A 175 9.17 1.89 -6.35
CA ALA A 175 10.19 2.36 -7.27
C ALA A 175 11.11 3.41 -6.64
N GLU A 176 12.34 3.05 -6.39
CA GLU A 176 13.38 3.95 -5.91
C GLU A 176 14.75 3.46 -6.40
N GLU A 177 15.53 4.34 -7.06
CA GLU A 177 16.89 4.04 -7.48
C GLU A 177 17.87 4.27 -6.31
N PRO A 178 18.45 3.19 -5.72
CA PRO A 178 19.25 3.30 -4.51
C PRO A 178 20.49 4.16 -4.66
N GLN A 179 21.10 4.18 -5.85
CA GLN A 179 22.32 4.97 -6.11
C GLN A 179 22.03 6.49 -6.12
N ILE A 180 20.78 6.89 -6.39
CA ILE A 180 20.33 8.27 -6.38
C ILE A 180 19.80 8.65 -4.99
N ALA A 181 18.96 7.78 -4.38
CA ALA A 181 18.38 8.01 -3.08
C ALA A 181 19.40 7.99 -1.94
N LYS A 182 20.42 7.14 -2.03
CA LYS A 182 21.48 6.97 -1.02
C LYS A 182 20.90 6.86 0.40
N ASP A 183 21.49 7.58 1.34
CA ASP A 183 21.05 7.67 2.74
C ASP A 183 20.05 8.82 2.97
N GLY A 184 19.38 9.29 1.90
CA GLY A 184 18.38 10.34 1.99
C GLY A 184 17.18 9.92 2.85
N CYS A 185 16.59 10.89 3.55
CA CYS A 185 15.43 10.67 4.42
C CYS A 185 14.27 11.65 4.18
N VAL A 186 14.50 12.71 3.40
CA VAL A 186 13.50 13.75 3.10
C VAL A 186 13.56 14.15 1.62
N HIS A 187 12.49 14.80 1.15
CA HIS A 187 12.47 15.40 -0.20
C HIS A 187 13.57 16.42 -0.40
N GLU A 188 14.18 16.39 -1.59
CA GLU A 188 15.12 17.44 -2.03
C GLU A 188 14.40 18.77 -2.21
N GLY A 189 14.65 19.72 -1.32
CA GLY A 189 13.99 21.01 -1.36
C GLY A 189 14.53 22.02 -0.35
N PHE A 190 13.88 23.17 -0.29
CA PHE A 190 14.29 24.27 0.58
C PHE A 190 14.32 23.89 2.06
N ILE A 191 13.31 23.16 2.55
CA ILE A 191 13.22 22.77 3.96
C ILE A 191 14.39 21.86 4.33
N ALA A 192 14.64 20.82 3.54
CA ALA A 192 15.74 19.89 3.75
C ALA A 192 17.11 20.60 3.73
N SER A 193 17.34 21.47 2.75
CA SER A 193 18.58 22.26 2.64
C SER A 193 18.79 23.13 3.85
N ARG A 194 17.75 23.83 4.32
CA ARG A 194 17.83 24.70 5.50
C ARG A 194 18.16 23.92 6.79
N GLN A 195 17.64 22.70 6.90
CA GLN A 195 17.84 21.85 8.07
C GLN A 195 19.07 20.96 7.99
N GLY A 196 19.77 20.93 6.84
CA GLY A 196 20.94 20.08 6.62
C GLY A 196 20.61 18.58 6.60
N LEU A 197 19.38 18.19 6.22
CA LEU A 197 18.96 16.81 6.17
C LEU A 197 19.38 16.14 4.86
N PRO A 198 19.74 14.84 4.86
CA PRO A 198 20.02 14.06 3.66
C PRO A 198 18.77 13.98 2.76
N MET A 199 18.91 14.23 1.46
CA MET A 199 17.81 14.44 0.54
C MET A 199 17.62 13.25 -0.42
N ILE A 200 16.35 12.99 -0.79
CA ILE A 200 15.95 12.08 -1.84
C ILE A 200 15.30 12.89 -2.97
N PRO A 201 15.98 13.08 -4.11
CA PRO A 201 15.40 13.77 -5.25
C PRO A 201 14.25 12.95 -5.88
N THR A 202 13.31 13.61 -6.54
CA THR A 202 12.26 12.95 -7.33
C THR A 202 12.84 12.05 -8.41
N LEU A 203 14.05 12.38 -8.88
CA LEU A 203 14.79 11.58 -9.85
C LEU A 203 15.03 10.15 -9.41
N ALA A 204 15.14 9.88 -8.09
CA ALA A 204 15.30 8.52 -7.57
C ALA A 204 14.09 7.62 -7.90
N GLU A 205 12.88 8.19 -7.85
CA GLU A 205 11.64 7.48 -8.19
C GLU A 205 11.47 7.37 -9.71
N THR A 206 11.61 8.47 -10.44
CA THR A 206 11.35 8.50 -11.88
C THR A 206 12.31 7.67 -12.71
N VAL A 207 13.60 7.63 -12.36
CA VAL A 207 14.59 6.75 -13.03
C VAL A 207 14.25 5.28 -12.81
N ALA A 208 13.89 4.89 -11.60
CA ALA A 208 13.50 3.51 -11.32
C ALA A 208 12.23 3.13 -12.10
N ILE A 209 11.20 3.98 -12.12
CA ILE A 209 9.98 3.75 -12.90
C ILE A 209 10.30 3.60 -14.39
N ALA A 210 11.05 4.55 -14.97
CA ALA A 210 11.39 4.51 -16.39
C ALA A 210 12.14 3.23 -16.77
N LYS A 211 13.10 2.80 -15.94
CA LYS A 211 13.84 1.55 -16.11
C LYS A 211 12.89 0.33 -16.08
N TYR A 212 12.06 0.22 -15.06
CA TYR A 212 11.13 -0.90 -14.93
C TYR A 212 10.08 -0.93 -16.04
N LEU A 213 9.59 0.23 -16.51
CA LEU A 213 8.64 0.27 -17.63
C LEU A 213 9.22 -0.33 -18.92
N LEU A 214 10.50 -0.09 -19.23
CA LEU A 214 11.18 -0.73 -20.37
C LEU A 214 11.28 -2.25 -20.21
N MET A 215 11.55 -2.72 -18.99
CA MET A 215 11.62 -4.16 -18.71
C MET A 215 10.23 -4.83 -18.75
N ILE A 216 9.19 -4.12 -18.29
CA ILE A 216 7.80 -4.57 -18.38
C ILE A 216 7.36 -4.68 -19.85
N GLU A 217 7.70 -3.68 -20.67
CA GLU A 217 7.42 -3.72 -22.12
C GLU A 217 8.07 -4.92 -22.79
N ALA A 218 9.32 -5.25 -22.42
CA ALA A 218 10.05 -6.40 -22.97
C ALA A 218 9.53 -7.77 -22.51
N THR A 219 9.04 -7.88 -21.27
CA THR A 219 8.63 -9.16 -20.67
C THR A 219 7.12 -9.42 -20.72
N GLY A 220 6.32 -8.37 -20.91
CA GLY A 220 4.86 -8.44 -20.88
C GLY A 220 4.26 -8.76 -19.51
N VAL A 221 5.03 -8.69 -18.42
CA VAL A 221 4.56 -8.96 -17.06
C VAL A 221 3.55 -7.92 -16.62
N ARG A 222 2.52 -8.34 -15.87
CA ARG A 222 1.66 -7.39 -15.16
C ARG A 222 2.42 -6.78 -13.99
N ALA A 223 2.36 -5.47 -13.87
CA ALA A 223 3.07 -4.76 -12.81
C ALA A 223 2.19 -3.72 -12.11
N HIS A 224 2.50 -3.49 -10.85
CA HIS A 224 1.90 -2.46 -10.03
C HIS A 224 2.99 -1.58 -9.42
N PHE A 225 2.92 -0.27 -9.61
CA PHE A 225 3.82 0.69 -8.99
C PHE A 225 3.15 1.23 -7.72
N GLY A 226 3.56 0.71 -6.57
CA GLY A 226 3.05 1.15 -5.28
C GLY A 226 3.72 2.43 -4.78
N LEU A 227 2.94 3.25 -4.06
CA LEU A 227 3.40 4.40 -3.31
C LEU A 227 4.05 5.49 -4.19
N LEU A 228 3.44 5.86 -5.31
CA LEU A 228 3.91 7.01 -6.08
C LEU A 228 3.95 8.27 -5.20
N SER A 229 4.99 9.08 -5.33
CA SER A 229 5.16 10.26 -4.50
C SER A 229 5.34 11.57 -5.27
N CYS A 230 5.60 11.54 -6.57
CA CYS A 230 5.82 12.76 -7.35
C CYS A 230 5.04 12.81 -8.67
N GLY A 231 4.75 14.03 -9.14
CA GLY A 231 3.97 14.27 -10.34
C GLY A 231 4.59 13.70 -11.62
N ALA A 232 5.92 13.76 -11.75
CA ALA A 232 6.63 13.21 -12.91
C ALA A 232 6.48 11.69 -13.04
N SER A 233 6.31 10.98 -11.92
CA SER A 233 5.99 9.55 -11.91
C SER A 233 4.60 9.27 -12.49
N VAL A 234 3.62 10.11 -12.18
CA VAL A 234 2.26 9.99 -12.75
C VAL A 234 2.29 10.13 -14.26
N GLU A 235 3.06 11.08 -14.79
CA GLU A 235 3.22 11.28 -16.24
C GLU A 235 3.82 10.04 -16.93
N LEU A 236 4.85 9.42 -16.34
CA LEU A 236 5.46 8.19 -16.86
C LEU A 236 4.46 7.03 -16.91
N ILE A 237 3.68 6.83 -15.86
CA ILE A 237 2.65 5.80 -15.81
C ILE A 237 1.53 6.09 -16.81
N GLN A 238 1.10 7.34 -16.95
CA GLN A 238 0.10 7.73 -17.94
C GLN A 238 0.54 7.38 -19.37
N GLN A 239 1.80 7.70 -19.71
CA GLN A 239 2.37 7.36 -21.02
C GLN A 239 2.46 5.83 -21.23
N ALA A 240 2.83 5.07 -20.20
CA ALA A 240 2.88 3.61 -20.26
C ALA A 240 1.49 3.00 -20.49
N LYS A 241 0.47 3.47 -19.75
CA LYS A 241 -0.93 3.06 -19.94
C LYS A 241 -1.45 3.41 -21.35
N ALA A 242 -1.11 4.59 -21.87
CA ALA A 242 -1.48 5.00 -23.22
C ALA A 242 -0.86 4.11 -24.32
N LYS A 243 0.31 3.50 -24.06
CA LYS A 243 0.94 2.49 -24.92
C LYS A 243 0.34 1.11 -24.76
N GLY A 244 -0.56 0.90 -23.80
CA GLY A 244 -1.18 -0.40 -23.52
C GLY A 244 -0.35 -1.34 -22.64
N LEU A 245 0.65 -0.84 -21.92
CA LEU A 245 1.39 -1.67 -20.97
C LEU A 245 0.47 -2.11 -19.82
N PRO A 246 0.60 -3.37 -19.33
CA PRO A 246 -0.22 -3.91 -18.25
C PRO A 246 0.24 -3.39 -16.88
N VAL A 247 0.12 -2.10 -16.66
CA VAL A 247 0.59 -1.42 -15.45
C VAL A 247 -0.55 -0.73 -14.71
N THR A 248 -0.49 -0.79 -13.39
CA THR A 248 -1.34 -0.03 -12.45
C THR A 248 -0.46 0.67 -11.43
N CYS A 249 -1.03 1.63 -10.68
CA CYS A 249 -0.30 2.29 -9.61
C CYS A 249 -1.21 2.73 -8.47
N ASP A 250 -0.62 2.95 -7.31
CA ASP A 250 -1.27 3.56 -6.16
C ASP A 250 -0.51 4.76 -5.60
N VAL A 251 -1.17 5.48 -4.73
CA VAL A 251 -0.61 6.57 -3.94
C VAL A 251 -1.04 6.42 -2.48
N ALA A 252 -0.17 6.74 -1.55
CA ALA A 252 -0.55 6.76 -0.14
C ALA A 252 -1.42 7.99 0.19
N MET A 253 -2.45 7.80 1.02
CA MET A 253 -3.40 8.86 1.40
C MET A 253 -2.69 10.13 1.91
N HIS A 254 -1.64 9.97 2.70
CA HIS A 254 -0.91 11.12 3.26
C HIS A 254 -0.17 11.94 2.20
N GLN A 255 0.26 11.35 1.08
CA GLN A 255 0.87 12.08 -0.05
C GLN A 255 -0.12 13.02 -0.75
N LEU A 256 -1.41 12.76 -0.60
CA LEU A 256 -2.46 13.61 -1.13
C LEU A 256 -2.82 14.80 -0.21
N HIS A 257 -2.34 14.80 1.04
CA HIS A 257 -2.69 15.83 2.03
C HIS A 257 -1.50 16.59 2.57
N LEU A 258 -0.37 15.92 2.79
CA LEU A 258 0.81 16.46 3.44
C LEU A 258 1.91 16.78 2.43
N THR A 259 2.79 17.70 2.78
CA THR A 259 3.97 18.07 1.99
C THR A 259 5.21 18.10 2.87
N ASP A 260 6.38 18.32 2.27
CA ASP A 260 7.66 18.47 2.95
C ASP A 260 7.67 19.60 4.01
N GLN A 261 6.72 20.54 3.94
CA GLN A 261 6.60 21.63 4.92
C GLN A 261 6.39 21.14 6.36
N ILE A 262 5.73 19.97 6.54
CA ILE A 262 5.48 19.42 7.89
C ILE A 262 6.76 18.93 8.57
N ILE A 263 7.87 18.78 7.83
CA ILE A 263 9.16 18.36 8.37
C ILE A 263 9.86 19.53 9.10
N ASP A 264 9.42 20.77 8.85
CA ASP A 264 10.02 21.95 9.46
C ASP A 264 10.06 21.82 11.00
N GLY A 265 11.21 22.18 11.58
CA GLY A 265 11.47 21.95 13.00
C GLY A 265 11.86 20.51 13.36
N PHE A 266 12.31 19.71 12.40
CA PHE A 266 12.71 18.30 12.58
C PHE A 266 11.60 17.40 13.09
N ASN A 267 10.37 17.59 12.59
CA ASN A 267 9.22 16.77 12.98
C ASN A 267 9.38 15.31 12.53
N SER A 268 9.93 14.47 13.41
CA SER A 268 10.20 13.06 13.14
C SER A 268 8.94 12.22 12.86
N LEU A 269 7.75 12.68 13.28
CA LEU A 269 6.49 12.01 12.97
C LEU A 269 6.18 12.04 11.47
N ALA A 270 6.74 13.00 10.73
CA ALA A 270 6.60 13.13 9.28
C ALA A 270 7.69 12.35 8.49
N HIS A 271 8.55 11.58 9.17
CA HIS A 271 9.55 10.74 8.49
C HIS A 271 8.87 9.51 7.90
N VAL A 272 8.64 9.53 6.58
CA VAL A 272 8.03 8.45 5.79
C VAL A 272 8.88 8.19 4.53
N ARG A 273 8.73 6.99 3.93
CA ARG A 273 9.42 6.62 2.69
C ARG A 273 8.44 5.91 1.74
N PRO A 274 8.14 6.46 0.55
CA PRO A 274 8.71 7.67 -0.06
C PRO A 274 8.49 8.94 0.78
N PRO A 275 9.41 9.92 0.69
CA PRO A 275 9.28 11.14 1.47
C PRO A 275 8.09 11.98 1.00
N LEU A 276 7.54 12.78 1.91
CA LEU A 276 6.56 13.81 1.57
C LEU A 276 7.22 14.82 0.60
N ARG A 277 6.55 15.11 -0.51
CA ARG A 277 7.07 15.93 -1.59
C ARG A 277 6.54 17.36 -1.54
N SER A 278 6.79 18.11 -2.60
CA SER A 278 6.37 19.49 -2.75
C SER A 278 4.86 19.67 -2.87
N GLU A 279 4.39 20.89 -2.69
CA GLU A 279 2.97 21.25 -2.95
C GLU A 279 2.58 20.98 -4.40
N GLN A 280 3.52 21.19 -5.35
CA GLN A 280 3.29 20.89 -6.76
C GLN A 280 3.10 19.39 -7.00
N ASP A 281 3.94 18.53 -6.39
CA ASP A 281 3.79 17.08 -6.50
C ASP A 281 2.46 16.61 -5.93
N LYS A 282 2.07 17.12 -4.76
CA LYS A 282 0.76 16.82 -4.16
C LYS A 282 -0.40 17.19 -5.09
N ALA A 283 -0.35 18.36 -5.72
CA ALA A 283 -1.37 18.78 -6.67
C ALA A 283 -1.46 17.85 -7.88
N LEU A 284 -0.31 17.43 -8.43
CA LEU A 284 -0.24 16.51 -9.57
C LEU A 284 -0.70 15.09 -9.21
N LEU A 285 -0.38 14.59 -8.01
CA LEU A 285 -0.89 13.31 -7.51
C LEU A 285 -2.42 13.36 -7.38
N ARG A 286 -3.00 14.41 -6.80
CA ARG A 286 -4.45 14.60 -6.73
C ARG A 286 -5.09 14.63 -8.12
N GLN A 287 -4.45 15.31 -9.07
CA GLN A 287 -4.93 15.34 -10.46
C GLN A 287 -4.88 13.93 -11.07
N GLY A 288 -3.79 13.18 -10.83
CA GLY A 288 -3.65 11.79 -11.30
C GLY A 288 -4.73 10.84 -10.77
N VAL A 289 -5.15 11.03 -9.51
CA VAL A 289 -6.30 10.30 -8.93
C VAL A 289 -7.60 10.71 -9.64
N LYS A 290 -7.83 12.00 -9.81
CA LYS A 290 -9.04 12.52 -10.46
C LYS A 290 -9.18 12.07 -11.92
N ASP A 291 -8.08 12.01 -12.65
CA ASP A 291 -8.03 11.61 -14.05
C ASP A 291 -8.03 10.08 -14.24
N GLY A 292 -7.99 9.30 -13.14
CA GLY A 292 -7.95 7.84 -13.18
C GLY A 292 -6.62 7.27 -13.68
N VAL A 293 -5.55 8.07 -13.68
CA VAL A 293 -4.18 7.58 -13.95
C VAL A 293 -3.68 6.77 -12.77
N ILE A 294 -3.96 7.23 -11.54
CA ILE A 294 -3.72 6.49 -10.31
C ILE A 294 -4.94 5.61 -10.04
N ASP A 295 -4.73 4.31 -9.94
CA ASP A 295 -5.80 3.30 -9.87
C ASP A 295 -6.35 3.11 -8.46
N ALA A 296 -5.52 3.36 -7.43
CA ALA A 296 -5.90 3.15 -6.04
C ALA A 296 -5.22 4.14 -5.09
N ILE A 297 -5.83 4.29 -3.93
CA ILE A 297 -5.24 5.00 -2.80
C ILE A 297 -5.06 3.97 -1.69
N CYS A 298 -3.87 3.88 -1.11
CA CYS A 298 -3.58 2.99 0.00
C CYS A 298 -3.33 3.76 1.30
N THR A 299 -3.32 3.07 2.43
CA THR A 299 -3.01 3.73 3.70
C THR A 299 -1.52 3.95 3.89
N HIS A 300 -0.70 3.04 3.41
CA HIS A 300 0.72 2.93 3.74
C HIS A 300 0.91 2.87 5.28
N HIS A 301 0.02 2.12 5.94
CA HIS A 301 0.10 1.91 7.39
C HIS A 301 1.40 1.20 7.76
N GLU A 302 2.19 1.84 8.61
CA GLU A 302 3.49 1.38 9.03
C GLU A 302 3.74 1.79 10.48
N PRO A 303 3.10 1.09 11.46
CA PRO A 303 3.11 1.49 12.86
C PRO A 303 4.50 1.36 13.48
N LEU A 304 4.81 2.28 14.36
CA LEU A 304 6.05 2.35 15.11
C LEU A 304 5.78 2.72 16.56
N ASN A 305 6.54 2.17 17.47
CA ASN A 305 6.51 2.62 18.85
C ASN A 305 7.15 4.02 18.99
N SER A 306 6.85 4.72 20.07
CA SER A 306 7.33 6.09 20.29
C SER A 306 8.86 6.21 20.28
N SER A 307 9.58 5.20 20.78
CA SER A 307 11.06 5.24 20.82
C SER A 307 11.70 5.29 19.44
N ALA A 308 11.03 4.74 18.41
CA ALA A 308 11.52 4.77 17.03
C ALA A 308 11.56 6.19 16.43
N LYS A 309 10.89 7.15 17.05
CA LYS A 309 10.79 8.56 16.62
C LYS A 309 11.54 9.53 17.55
N MET A 310 12.25 9.04 18.57
CA MET A 310 12.90 9.89 19.59
C MET A 310 14.38 10.21 19.30
N ALA A 311 14.93 9.73 18.18
CA ALA A 311 16.27 10.06 17.72
C ALA A 311 16.32 11.38 16.92
N PRO A 312 17.50 11.92 16.55
CA PRO A 312 17.60 12.92 15.49
C PRO A 312 16.88 12.47 14.22
N PHE A 313 16.30 13.40 13.48
CA PHE A 313 15.38 13.08 12.37
C PHE A 313 15.90 11.98 11.42
N ALA A 314 17.15 12.12 10.95
CA ALA A 314 17.75 11.16 10.01
C ALA A 314 17.95 9.75 10.59
N ASP A 315 18.03 9.63 11.90
CA ASP A 315 18.24 8.36 12.62
C ASP A 315 16.92 7.72 13.08
N THR A 316 15.78 8.39 12.86
CA THR A 316 14.46 7.82 13.18
C THR A 316 14.06 6.79 12.12
N LEU A 317 13.18 5.86 12.50
CA LEU A 317 12.58 4.95 11.51
C LEU A 317 11.50 5.68 10.71
N SER A 318 11.43 5.39 9.41
CA SER A 318 10.32 5.83 8.56
C SER A 318 9.04 5.05 8.89
N GLY A 319 7.88 5.70 8.71
CA GLY A 319 6.56 5.10 8.91
C GLY A 319 5.71 5.79 9.97
N PHE A 320 4.41 5.55 9.92
CA PHE A 320 3.42 6.01 10.91
C PHE A 320 2.11 5.21 10.81
N THR A 321 1.23 5.36 11.79
CA THR A 321 -0.12 4.78 11.76
C THR A 321 -1.02 5.56 10.82
N ALA A 322 -1.87 4.88 10.03
CA ALA A 322 -2.67 5.55 9.01
C ALA A 322 -4.13 5.06 8.91
N PHE A 323 -4.52 3.95 9.54
CA PHE A 323 -5.87 3.41 9.38
C PHE A 323 -6.97 4.38 9.83
N ASP A 324 -6.80 5.02 10.97
CA ASP A 324 -7.77 5.94 11.57
C ASP A 324 -7.94 7.26 10.81
N THR A 325 -6.99 7.63 9.97
CA THR A 325 -7.04 8.84 9.14
C THR A 325 -7.55 8.59 7.73
N TYR A 326 -7.66 7.33 7.29
CA TYR A 326 -7.91 6.99 5.89
C TYR A 326 -9.28 7.49 5.39
N ILE A 327 -10.36 7.17 6.11
CA ILE A 327 -11.72 7.64 5.74
C ILE A 327 -11.85 9.16 5.90
N PRO A 328 -11.46 9.78 7.05
CA PRO A 328 -11.56 11.23 7.20
C PRO A 328 -10.82 12.00 6.10
N PHE A 329 -9.63 11.56 5.72
CA PHE A 329 -8.88 12.19 4.63
C PHE A 329 -9.49 11.90 3.26
N GLY A 330 -10.02 10.70 3.05
CA GLY A 330 -10.74 10.36 1.81
C GLY A 330 -11.94 11.29 1.57
N ILE A 331 -12.71 11.57 2.61
CA ILE A 331 -13.86 12.50 2.52
C ILE A 331 -13.41 13.93 2.16
N GLN A 332 -12.22 14.35 2.58
CA GLN A 332 -11.69 15.70 2.27
C GLN A 332 -11.16 15.81 0.82
N LEU A 333 -11.04 14.71 0.07
CA LEU A 333 -10.64 14.74 -1.34
C LEU A 333 -11.82 15.02 -2.29
N ILE A 334 -13.04 14.84 -1.81
CA ILE A 334 -14.29 15.06 -2.54
C ILE A 334 -14.64 16.55 -2.51
#